data_14f0ddf6e6c665c3b1abea83876901f1
#
_entry.id   14f0ddf6e6c665c3b1abea83876901f1
#
_cell.length_a   1.000
_cell.length_b   1.000
_cell.length_c   1.000
_cell.angle_alpha   90.00
_cell.angle_beta   90.00
_cell.angle_gamma   90.00
#
_symmetry.space_group_name_H-M   'P 1'
#
loop_
_entity.id
_entity.type
_entity.pdbx_description
1 polymer ?
#
loop_
_entity_poly.entity_id
_entity_poly.type
_entity_poly.pdbx_seq_one_letter_code
_entity_poly.pdbx_strand_id
1 'polypeptide(L)'
;MQRDSGSSEVAVRRATADDAQAIGAVFDAAVRAGWTYLGELAQKPMFAPEDWDQLVADHGPPKVLLVATGRAGQVVGYTAAHPDDGELFLLFVHPAYAGQGIGRALLGAAHDALRAAGCRQAYLYTHEQNERALAVYESAGYRRDGSVRESEFGGTTIRELRIVKQL
;
A
#
# COMPACT_ATOMS: atom_id res chain seq x y z
N MET A 1 -11.93 -9.69 -36.90
CA MET A 1 -11.24 -10.36 -35.79
C MET A 1 -10.94 -9.30 -34.73
N GLN A 2 -11.89 -9.10 -33.86
CA GLN A 2 -11.84 -8.12 -32.78
C GLN A 2 -10.96 -8.69 -31.68
N ARG A 3 -9.83 -8.04 -31.39
CA ARG A 3 -9.01 -8.36 -30.22
C ARG A 3 -9.72 -7.80 -29.00
N ASP A 4 -10.37 -8.67 -28.26
CA ASP A 4 -10.83 -8.37 -26.92
C ASP A 4 -9.60 -8.03 -26.08
N SER A 5 -9.39 -6.73 -25.88
CA SER A 5 -8.48 -6.21 -24.85
C SER A 5 -9.16 -6.48 -23.52
N GLY A 6 -8.95 -7.68 -22.97
CA GLY A 6 -9.36 -8.01 -21.61
C GLY A 6 -8.61 -7.12 -20.62
N SER A 7 -9.05 -5.88 -20.47
CA SER A 7 -8.75 -5.07 -19.28
C SER A 7 -9.16 -5.90 -18.07
N SER A 8 -8.22 -6.34 -17.28
CA SER A 8 -8.49 -6.82 -15.93
C SER A 8 -9.13 -5.65 -15.18
N GLU A 9 -10.45 -5.64 -15.13
CA GLU A 9 -11.20 -4.59 -14.45
C GLU A 9 -10.99 -4.79 -12.95
N VAL A 10 -9.92 -4.19 -12.43
CA VAL A 10 -9.66 -4.09 -11.00
C VAL A 10 -10.58 -3.02 -10.46
N ALA A 11 -11.50 -3.39 -9.58
CA ALA A 11 -12.32 -2.44 -8.88
C ALA A 11 -11.61 -1.96 -7.61
N VAL A 12 -11.62 -0.65 -7.38
CA VAL A 12 -11.11 -0.03 -6.14
C VAL A 12 -12.29 0.56 -5.39
N ARG A 13 -12.43 0.21 -4.13
CA ARG A 13 -13.49 0.71 -3.25
C ARG A 13 -12.98 0.97 -1.84
N ARG A 14 -13.74 1.69 -1.05
CA ARG A 14 -13.44 1.86 0.38
C ARG A 14 -13.52 0.50 1.09
N ALA A 15 -12.59 0.27 2.01
CA ALA A 15 -12.60 -0.91 2.86
C ALA A 15 -13.79 -0.87 3.84
N THR A 16 -14.26 -2.04 4.19
CA THR A 16 -15.27 -2.27 5.24
C THR A 16 -14.68 -3.16 6.33
N ALA A 17 -15.37 -3.30 7.45
CA ALA A 17 -14.95 -4.19 8.54
C ALA A 17 -14.71 -5.64 8.06
N ASP A 18 -15.50 -6.11 7.11
CA ASP A 18 -15.38 -7.45 6.54
C ASP A 18 -14.09 -7.69 5.76
N ASP A 19 -13.39 -6.63 5.36
CA ASP A 19 -12.13 -6.72 4.61
C ASP A 19 -10.90 -6.91 5.51
N ALA A 20 -11.01 -6.70 6.82
CA ALA A 20 -9.88 -6.63 7.74
C ALA A 20 -8.93 -7.83 7.64
N GLN A 21 -9.47 -9.04 7.70
CA GLN A 21 -8.65 -10.27 7.65
C GLN A 21 -8.03 -10.50 6.27
N ALA A 22 -8.73 -10.12 5.20
CA ALA A 22 -8.19 -10.19 3.83
C ALA A 22 -7.05 -9.17 3.62
N ILE A 23 -7.15 -7.98 4.20
CA ILE A 23 -6.08 -6.97 4.23
C ILE A 23 -4.84 -7.56 4.92
N GLY A 24 -5.01 -8.19 6.08
CA GLY A 24 -3.93 -8.87 6.80
C GLY A 24 -3.26 -9.97 5.97
N ALA A 25 -4.05 -10.78 5.27
CA ALA A 25 -3.53 -11.83 4.40
C ALA A 25 -2.71 -11.26 3.21
N VAL A 26 -3.16 -10.15 2.63
CA VAL A 26 -2.40 -9.45 1.58
C VAL A 26 -1.08 -8.92 2.13
N PHE A 27 -1.08 -8.30 3.31
CA PHE A 27 0.13 -7.82 3.96
C PHE A 27 1.14 -8.94 4.19
N ASP A 28 0.72 -10.03 4.83
CA ASP A 28 1.61 -11.15 5.14
C ASP A 28 2.21 -11.77 3.87
N ALA A 29 1.42 -11.94 2.82
CA ALA A 29 1.89 -12.44 1.55
C ALA A 29 2.89 -11.49 0.86
N ALA A 30 2.59 -10.19 0.88
CA ALA A 30 3.45 -9.16 0.28
C ALA A 30 4.79 -9.03 1.03
N VAL A 31 4.76 -9.03 2.35
CA VAL A 31 5.97 -8.95 3.21
C VAL A 31 6.84 -10.18 3.01
N ARG A 32 6.26 -11.38 3.03
CA ARG A 32 6.99 -12.63 2.80
C ARG A 32 7.70 -12.66 1.46
N ALA A 33 7.08 -12.13 0.43
CA ALA A 33 7.65 -12.09 -0.92
C ALA A 33 8.63 -10.92 -1.13
N GLY A 34 8.36 -9.75 -0.54
CA GLY A 34 9.06 -8.50 -0.84
C GLY A 34 10.12 -8.08 0.17
N TRP A 35 9.97 -8.45 1.45
CA TRP A 35 10.89 -8.02 2.51
C TRP A 35 11.89 -9.11 2.90
N THR A 36 12.45 -9.78 1.90
CA THR A 36 13.38 -10.89 2.11
C THR A 36 14.64 -10.51 2.90
N TYR A 37 15.01 -9.24 2.91
CA TYR A 37 16.09 -8.68 3.72
C TYR A 37 15.81 -8.73 5.24
N LEU A 38 14.56 -8.99 5.66
CA LEU A 38 14.20 -9.22 7.06
C LEU A 38 14.36 -10.69 7.50
N GLY A 39 14.75 -11.59 6.58
CA GLY A 39 14.99 -13.00 6.88
C GLY A 39 13.75 -13.67 7.48
N GLU A 40 13.93 -14.38 8.60
CA GLU A 40 12.86 -15.13 9.28
C GLU A 40 11.72 -14.23 9.78
N LEU A 41 11.97 -12.96 10.07
CA LEU A 41 10.95 -12.04 10.53
C LEU A 41 9.84 -11.86 9.47
N ALA A 42 10.21 -11.81 8.19
CA ALA A 42 9.25 -11.70 7.10
C ALA A 42 8.42 -12.98 6.89
N GLN A 43 8.79 -14.10 7.49
CA GLN A 43 8.08 -15.38 7.35
C GLN A 43 7.02 -15.61 8.44
N LYS A 44 6.94 -14.73 9.42
CA LYS A 44 6.00 -14.82 10.54
C LYS A 44 4.97 -13.70 10.46
N PRO A 45 3.74 -13.91 10.94
CA PRO A 45 2.79 -12.83 11.10
C PRO A 45 3.37 -11.75 12.02
N MET A 46 3.35 -10.50 11.57
CA MET A 46 3.85 -9.36 12.34
C MET A 46 2.77 -8.73 13.22
N PHE A 47 1.52 -8.98 12.88
CA PHE A 47 0.35 -8.39 13.54
C PHE A 47 -0.68 -9.47 13.87
N ALA A 48 -1.40 -9.28 14.96
CA ALA A 48 -2.51 -10.13 15.34
C ALA A 48 -3.78 -9.83 14.50
N PRO A 49 -4.74 -10.74 14.42
CA PRO A 49 -5.99 -10.48 13.69
C PRO A 49 -6.71 -9.19 14.15
N GLU A 50 -6.67 -8.89 15.43
CA GLU A 50 -7.31 -7.71 16.03
C GLU A 50 -6.67 -6.39 15.55
N ASP A 51 -5.39 -6.41 15.21
CA ASP A 51 -4.69 -5.23 14.68
C ASP A 51 -5.25 -4.80 13.32
N TRP A 52 -5.71 -5.75 12.52
CA TRP A 52 -6.34 -5.47 11.22
C TRP A 52 -7.76 -4.92 11.38
N ASP A 53 -8.51 -5.41 12.36
CA ASP A 53 -9.82 -4.85 12.70
C ASP A 53 -9.67 -3.40 13.18
N GLN A 54 -8.64 -3.15 14.00
CA GLN A 54 -8.32 -1.80 14.48
C GLN A 54 -7.86 -0.88 13.34
N LEU A 55 -7.04 -1.38 12.40
CA LEU A 55 -6.64 -0.62 11.22
C LEU A 55 -7.85 -0.10 10.45
N VAL A 56 -8.82 -0.99 10.17
CA VAL A 56 -10.03 -0.60 9.44
C VAL A 56 -10.85 0.40 10.25
N ALA A 57 -11.02 0.18 11.55
CA ALA A 57 -11.76 1.08 12.43
C ALA A 57 -11.14 2.48 12.50
N ASP A 58 -9.81 2.57 12.51
CA ASP A 58 -9.07 3.84 12.63
C ASP A 58 -9.02 4.63 11.30
N HIS A 59 -9.39 4.02 10.19
CA HIS A 59 -9.35 4.64 8.86
C HIS A 59 -10.73 5.06 8.33
N GLY A 60 -11.65 5.38 9.24
CA GLY A 60 -12.85 6.14 8.87
C GLY A 60 -12.51 7.57 8.41
N PRO A 61 -13.45 8.26 7.73
CA PRO A 61 -13.22 9.64 7.27
C PRO A 61 -12.73 10.56 8.39
N PRO A 62 -11.78 11.47 8.14
CA PRO A 62 -11.23 11.85 6.84
C PRO A 62 -10.14 10.93 6.28
N LYS A 63 -9.61 10.00 7.07
CA LYS A 63 -8.63 9.03 6.59
C LYS A 63 -9.22 8.12 5.51
N VAL A 64 -8.35 7.55 4.70
CA VAL A 64 -8.73 6.75 3.54
C VAL A 64 -8.10 5.37 3.65
N LEU A 65 -8.93 4.34 3.56
CA LEU A 65 -8.49 2.95 3.38
C LEU A 65 -9.27 2.35 2.21
N LEU A 66 -8.56 2.00 1.15
CA LEU A 66 -9.11 1.46 -0.09
C LEU A 66 -8.61 0.05 -0.32
N VAL A 67 -9.47 -0.81 -0.82
CA VAL A 67 -9.11 -2.15 -1.29
C VAL A 67 -9.31 -2.26 -2.79
N ALA A 68 -8.42 -2.99 -3.44
CA ALA A 68 -8.60 -3.46 -4.80
C ALA A 68 -9.15 -4.88 -4.77
N THR A 69 -10.17 -5.15 -5.56
CA THR A 69 -10.79 -6.47 -5.66
C THR A 69 -10.54 -7.08 -7.03
N GLY A 70 -10.29 -8.40 -7.04
CA GLY A 70 -10.22 -9.20 -8.25
C GLY A 70 -11.60 -9.57 -8.78
N ARG A 71 -11.63 -10.34 -9.88
CA ARG A 71 -12.86 -10.72 -10.58
C ARG A 71 -13.87 -11.52 -9.72
N ALA A 72 -13.39 -12.28 -8.74
CA ALA A 72 -14.23 -13.03 -7.81
C ALA A 72 -14.61 -12.22 -6.56
N GLY A 73 -14.30 -10.91 -6.52
CA GLY A 73 -14.57 -10.05 -5.38
C GLY A 73 -13.55 -10.16 -4.23
N GLN A 74 -12.53 -11.01 -4.36
CA GLN A 74 -11.48 -11.15 -3.35
C GLN A 74 -10.60 -9.90 -3.27
N VAL A 75 -10.15 -9.53 -2.08
CA VAL A 75 -9.18 -8.44 -1.89
C VAL A 75 -7.80 -8.90 -2.39
N VAL A 76 -7.23 -8.14 -3.32
CA VAL A 76 -5.93 -8.43 -3.94
C VAL A 76 -4.87 -7.36 -3.67
N GLY A 77 -5.25 -6.25 -3.06
CA GLY A 77 -4.37 -5.18 -2.65
C GLY A 77 -5.11 -4.14 -1.85
N TYR A 78 -4.37 -3.26 -1.19
CA TYR A 78 -4.96 -2.15 -0.43
C TYR A 78 -3.99 -0.98 -0.30
N THR A 79 -4.55 0.18 0.00
CA THR A 79 -3.80 1.41 0.28
C THR A 79 -4.48 2.21 1.36
N ALA A 80 -3.70 2.90 2.18
CA ALA A 80 -4.18 3.85 3.16
C ALA A 80 -3.53 5.21 2.96
N ALA A 81 -4.30 6.28 3.13
CA ALA A 81 -3.82 7.65 3.01
C ALA A 81 -4.41 8.53 4.12
N HIS A 82 -3.61 9.49 4.55
CA HIS A 82 -3.94 10.46 5.58
C HIS A 82 -4.00 11.87 4.98
N PRO A 83 -5.20 12.38 4.66
CA PRO A 83 -5.36 13.68 4.02
C PRO A 83 -4.93 14.87 4.89
N ASP A 84 -4.86 14.70 6.21
CA ASP A 84 -4.48 15.78 7.14
C ASP A 84 -3.06 16.30 6.88
N ASP A 85 -2.16 15.45 6.42
CA ASP A 85 -0.76 15.80 6.15
C ASP A 85 -0.25 15.37 4.77
N GLY A 86 -1.07 14.67 4.00
CA GLY A 86 -0.71 14.20 2.65
C GLY A 86 0.07 12.88 2.64
N GLU A 87 0.04 12.10 3.72
CA GLU A 87 0.75 10.82 3.79
C GLU A 87 0.02 9.72 3.02
N LEU A 88 0.75 9.04 2.14
CA LEU A 88 0.40 7.71 1.68
C LEU A 88 0.98 6.71 2.68
N PHE A 89 0.14 6.21 3.58
CA PHE A 89 0.59 5.45 4.75
C PHE A 89 0.91 3.98 4.44
N LEU A 90 0.10 3.33 3.61
CA LEU A 90 0.25 1.92 3.23
C LEU A 90 -0.07 1.74 1.75
N LEU A 91 0.65 0.84 1.09
CA LEU A 91 0.32 0.31 -0.23
C LEU A 91 0.89 -1.10 -0.36
N PHE A 92 0.01 -2.09 -0.47
CA PHE A 92 0.39 -3.49 -0.62
C PHE A 92 -0.46 -4.17 -1.68
N VAL A 93 0.18 -5.03 -2.46
CA VAL A 93 -0.47 -5.88 -3.47
C VAL A 93 -0.06 -7.32 -3.22
N HIS A 94 -1.02 -8.22 -3.25
CA HIS A 94 -0.74 -9.66 -3.11
C HIS A 94 0.16 -10.11 -4.27
N PRO A 95 1.27 -10.81 -3.99
CA PRO A 95 2.27 -11.14 -5.01
C PRO A 95 1.74 -11.99 -6.17
N ALA A 96 0.71 -12.81 -5.95
CA ALA A 96 0.07 -13.58 -7.01
C ALA A 96 -0.61 -12.69 -8.09
N TYR A 97 -0.85 -11.43 -7.78
CA TYR A 97 -1.49 -10.46 -8.68
C TYR A 97 -0.54 -9.33 -9.10
N ALA A 98 0.74 -9.47 -8.81
CA ALA A 98 1.74 -8.48 -9.21
C ALA A 98 1.83 -8.32 -10.74
N GLY A 99 2.16 -7.12 -11.20
CA GLY A 99 2.30 -6.82 -12.62
C GLY A 99 0.98 -6.66 -13.39
N GLN A 100 -0.16 -6.63 -12.71
CA GLN A 100 -1.49 -6.48 -13.32
C GLN A 100 -2.06 -5.05 -13.19
N GLY A 101 -1.25 -4.08 -12.78
CA GLY A 101 -1.66 -2.68 -12.66
C GLY A 101 -2.42 -2.34 -11.36
N ILE A 102 -2.56 -3.28 -10.42
CA ILE A 102 -3.29 -3.09 -9.16
C ILE A 102 -2.66 -2.00 -8.30
N GLY A 103 -1.34 -2.05 -8.14
CA GLY A 103 -0.62 -1.02 -7.37
C GLY A 103 -0.79 0.37 -7.97
N ARG A 104 -0.78 0.49 -9.29
CA ARG A 104 -1.01 1.75 -9.99
C ARG A 104 -2.44 2.26 -9.78
N ALA A 105 -3.44 1.38 -9.85
CA ALA A 105 -4.84 1.74 -9.62
C ALA A 105 -5.05 2.22 -8.17
N LEU A 106 -4.52 1.51 -7.19
CA LEU A 106 -4.57 1.91 -5.78
C LEU A 106 -3.86 3.25 -5.53
N LEU A 107 -2.67 3.42 -6.09
CA LEU A 107 -1.89 4.65 -5.97
C LEU A 107 -2.64 5.84 -6.57
N GLY A 108 -3.22 5.67 -7.76
CA GLY A 108 -4.04 6.69 -8.41
C GLY A 108 -5.26 7.08 -7.57
N ALA A 109 -5.98 6.11 -7.03
CA ALA A 109 -7.14 6.36 -6.17
C ALA A 109 -6.76 7.08 -4.86
N ALA A 110 -5.61 6.72 -4.26
CA ALA A 110 -5.09 7.42 -3.08
C ALA A 110 -4.72 8.87 -3.41
N HIS A 111 -4.05 9.12 -4.54
CA HIS A 111 -3.74 10.48 -4.99
C HIS A 111 -5.01 11.31 -5.24
N ASP A 112 -6.02 10.73 -5.85
CA ASP A 112 -7.29 11.43 -6.09
C ASP A 112 -7.98 11.80 -4.77
N ALA A 113 -7.95 10.91 -3.78
CA ALA A 113 -8.47 11.20 -2.45
C ALA A 113 -7.69 12.33 -1.74
N LEU A 114 -6.37 12.32 -1.83
CA LEU A 114 -5.53 13.39 -1.28
C LEU A 114 -5.77 14.74 -1.99
N ARG A 115 -5.87 14.75 -3.32
CA ARG A 115 -6.23 15.96 -4.09
C ARG A 115 -7.61 16.50 -3.72
N ALA A 116 -8.60 15.63 -3.59
CA ALA A 116 -9.95 16.00 -3.19
C ALA A 116 -10.00 16.65 -1.81
N ALA A 117 -9.08 16.27 -0.93
CA ALA A 117 -8.91 16.86 0.40
C ALA A 117 -8.07 18.16 0.40
N GLY A 118 -7.56 18.59 -0.76
CA GLY A 118 -6.78 19.83 -0.92
C GLY A 118 -5.27 19.66 -0.75
N CYS A 119 -4.76 18.43 -0.65
CA CYS A 119 -3.32 18.17 -0.61
C CYS A 119 -2.67 18.51 -1.95
N ARG A 120 -1.57 19.25 -1.91
CA ARG A 120 -0.74 19.58 -3.08
C ARG A 120 0.46 18.67 -3.23
N GLN A 121 0.78 17.93 -2.20
CA GLN A 121 1.91 17.01 -2.16
C GLN A 121 1.49 15.73 -1.45
N ALA A 122 1.97 14.61 -1.96
CA ALA A 122 1.94 13.34 -1.24
C ALA A 122 3.36 12.98 -0.79
N TYR A 123 3.48 12.33 0.35
CA TYR A 123 4.72 11.73 0.79
C TYR A 123 4.47 10.34 1.35
N LEU A 124 5.52 9.54 1.39
CA LEU A 124 5.52 8.25 2.07
C LEU A 124 6.92 7.92 2.59
N TYR A 125 6.97 6.97 3.50
CA TYR A 125 8.19 6.33 3.92
C TYR A 125 8.25 4.91 3.38
N THR A 126 9.40 4.50 2.87
CA THR A 126 9.64 3.14 2.38
C THR A 126 11.01 2.66 2.83
N HIS A 127 11.13 1.36 3.06
CA HIS A 127 12.40 0.76 3.46
C HIS A 127 13.48 1.02 2.41
N GLU A 128 14.65 1.46 2.82
CA GLU A 128 15.79 1.71 1.92
C GLU A 128 16.17 0.47 1.11
N GLN A 129 16.01 -0.71 1.70
CA GLN A 129 16.32 -2.00 1.06
C GLN A 129 15.22 -2.52 0.13
N ASN A 130 14.05 -1.87 0.12
CA ASN A 130 12.94 -2.28 -0.75
C ASN A 130 13.06 -1.64 -2.14
N GLU A 131 14.06 -2.09 -2.90
CA GLU A 131 14.37 -1.56 -4.23
C GLU A 131 13.17 -1.65 -5.19
N ARG A 132 12.38 -2.69 -5.08
CA ARG A 132 11.19 -2.88 -5.92
C ARG A 132 10.14 -1.80 -5.65
N ALA A 133 9.84 -1.51 -4.39
CA ALA A 133 8.91 -0.45 -4.04
C ALA A 133 9.44 0.92 -4.46
N LEU A 134 10.72 1.20 -4.22
CA LEU A 134 11.38 2.43 -4.67
C LEU A 134 11.22 2.64 -6.18
N ALA A 135 11.48 1.61 -6.98
CA ALA A 135 11.33 1.68 -8.44
C ALA A 135 9.88 1.99 -8.87
N VAL A 136 8.89 1.37 -8.22
CA VAL A 136 7.47 1.63 -8.48
C VAL A 136 7.11 3.08 -8.17
N TYR A 137 7.51 3.59 -7.01
CA TYR A 137 7.21 4.97 -6.63
C TYR A 137 7.96 5.99 -7.48
N GLU A 138 9.22 5.76 -7.80
CA GLU A 138 10.00 6.62 -8.68
C GLU A 138 9.38 6.70 -10.08
N SER A 139 8.90 5.58 -10.62
CA SER A 139 8.18 5.55 -11.90
C SER A 139 6.85 6.30 -11.85
N ALA A 140 6.24 6.40 -10.67
CA ALA A 140 5.01 7.16 -10.43
C ALA A 140 5.27 8.65 -10.15
N GLY A 141 6.51 9.10 -10.18
CA GLY A 141 6.88 10.51 -10.04
C GLY A 141 7.33 10.93 -8.64
N TYR A 142 7.47 9.99 -7.72
CA TYR A 142 8.05 10.28 -6.40
C TYR A 142 9.56 10.51 -6.50
N ARG A 143 10.08 11.35 -5.62
CA ARG A 143 11.51 11.66 -5.50
C ARG A 143 11.91 11.67 -4.03
N ARG A 144 13.13 11.25 -3.75
CA ARG A 144 13.71 11.35 -2.41
C ARG A 144 13.88 12.83 -2.04
N ASP A 145 13.52 13.19 -0.84
CA ASP A 145 13.73 14.56 -0.30
C ASP A 145 14.92 14.67 0.66
N GLY A 146 15.62 13.56 0.89
CA GLY A 146 16.77 13.49 1.79
C GLY A 146 16.41 13.14 3.24
N SER A 147 15.15 13.14 3.61
CA SER A 147 14.71 12.75 4.96
C SER A 147 14.77 11.24 5.14
N VAL A 148 15.21 10.83 6.31
CA VAL A 148 15.36 9.44 6.71
C VAL A 148 14.84 9.28 8.13
N ARG A 149 14.22 8.15 8.42
CA ARG A 149 13.90 7.74 9.79
C ARG A 149 14.30 6.28 10.02
N GLU A 150 14.37 5.88 11.26
CA GLU A 150 14.52 4.49 11.66
C GLU A 150 13.24 3.99 12.30
N SER A 151 12.88 2.74 11.98
CA SER A 151 11.79 2.01 12.61
C SER A 151 12.27 0.66 13.09
N GLU A 152 11.60 0.09 14.08
CA GLU A 152 11.92 -1.24 14.59
C GLU A 152 10.83 -2.23 14.27
N PHE A 153 11.24 -3.40 13.74
CA PHE A 153 10.39 -4.56 13.53
C PHE A 153 11.03 -5.78 14.20
N GLY A 154 10.37 -6.31 15.24
CA GLY A 154 10.84 -7.53 15.91
C GLY A 154 12.29 -7.46 16.39
N GLY A 155 12.74 -6.31 16.89
CA GLY A 155 14.11 -6.09 17.33
C GLY A 155 15.12 -5.77 16.22
N THR A 156 14.66 -5.66 14.97
CA THR A 156 15.48 -5.26 13.82
C THR A 156 15.22 -3.81 13.48
N THR A 157 16.27 -2.99 13.46
CA THR A 157 16.19 -1.58 13.04
C THR A 157 16.19 -1.50 11.51
N ILE A 158 15.23 -0.78 10.96
CA ILE A 158 15.06 -0.57 9.52
C ILE A 158 15.16 0.91 9.22
N ARG A 159 15.98 1.23 8.22
CA ARG A 159 16.09 2.58 7.69
C ARG A 159 15.02 2.81 6.62
N GLU A 160 14.23 3.86 6.78
CA GLU A 160 13.21 4.26 5.84
C GLU A 160 13.56 5.60 5.19
N LEU A 161 13.38 5.68 3.89
CA LEU A 161 13.54 6.90 3.11
C LEU A 161 12.19 7.58 2.92
N ARG A 162 12.15 8.88 3.10
CA ARG A 162 11.00 9.69 2.71
C ARG A 162 11.10 10.03 1.23
N ILE A 163 9.99 9.80 0.53
CA ILE A 163 9.84 10.18 -0.86
C ILE A 163 8.58 11.01 -1.03
N VAL A 164 8.60 11.96 -1.93
CA VAL A 164 7.58 12.98 -2.13
C VAL A 164 7.18 13.12 -3.59
N LYS A 165 5.93 13.53 -3.81
CA LYS A 165 5.39 13.79 -5.15
C LYS A 165 4.46 15.00 -5.09
N GLN A 166 4.58 15.90 -6.06
CA GLN A 166 3.58 16.95 -6.29
C GLN A 166 2.33 16.32 -6.93
N LEU A 167 1.18 16.67 -6.39
CA LEU A 167 -0.11 16.13 -6.83
C LEU A 167 -0.79 17.00 -7.89
#